data_774c1d90b8477691a58742633215e713
#
_entry.id   774c1d90b8477691a58742633215e713
#
_cell.length_a   1.000
_cell.length_b   1.000
_cell.length_c   1.000
_cell.angle_alpha   90.00
_cell.angle_beta   90.00
_cell.angle_gamma   90.00
#
_symmetry.space_group_name_H-M   'P 1'
#
loop_
_entity.id
_entity.type
_entity.pdbx_description
1 polymer ?
#
loop_
_entity_poly.entity_id
_entity_poly.type
_entity_poly.pdbx_seq_one_letter_code
_entity_poly.pdbx_strand_id
1 'polypeptide(L)'
;NPYRFAQRKEKSPAFQYEPGDRTVHETLMDHVGTLPILATYFHGHVTEPVNLGRVLELLAVHDIGEIVVGDESTFTKKEDEGDIEQKEALKILNEKHHAAYLEFKENKTNEAKFAKSVDKIAPDILDVLTDIDITAKRLKHFANIELKNIPNTIEKFKSPHMQWSTFFREFHAELIKKLRGMFV
;
A
#
# COMPACT_ATOMS: atom_id res chain seq x y z
N ASN A 1 19.65 -5.69 11.41
CA ASN A 1 18.62 -5.94 10.40
C ASN A 1 17.79 -4.66 10.26
N PRO A 2 17.96 -3.87 9.17
CA PRO A 2 17.30 -2.59 9.00
C PRO A 2 15.77 -2.69 8.98
N TYR A 3 15.21 -3.80 8.51
CA TYR A 3 13.76 -4.01 8.50
C TYR A 3 13.13 -4.11 9.89
N ARG A 4 13.88 -4.52 10.90
CA ARG A 4 13.33 -4.69 12.25
C ARG A 4 13.02 -3.37 12.95
N PHE A 5 13.61 -2.26 12.50
CA PHE A 5 13.55 -0.97 13.17
C PHE A 5 12.95 0.14 12.30
N ALA A 6 12.57 -0.16 11.06
CA ALA A 6 11.81 0.76 10.23
C ALA A 6 10.38 0.82 10.75
N GLN A 7 10.19 1.51 11.86
CA GLN A 7 8.87 2.00 12.21
C GLN A 7 8.53 3.06 11.18
N ARG A 8 7.38 2.92 10.56
CA ARG A 8 6.80 4.02 9.81
C ARG A 8 6.82 5.24 10.73
N LYS A 9 7.55 6.28 10.36
CA LYS A 9 7.64 7.51 11.16
C LYS A 9 6.25 8.08 11.34
N GLU A 10 6.05 8.84 12.43
CA GLU A 10 4.75 9.41 12.85
C GLU A 10 3.95 10.17 11.77
N LYS A 11 4.56 10.47 10.63
CA LYS A 11 3.91 11.12 9.48
C LYS A 11 3.07 10.18 8.63
N SER A 12 3.24 8.87 8.77
CA SER A 12 2.46 7.91 8.02
C SER A 12 1.42 7.24 8.88
N PRO A 13 0.23 7.00 8.34
CA PRO A 13 -0.84 6.28 9.00
C PRO A 13 -0.54 4.80 9.09
N ALA A 14 0.48 4.45 9.85
CA ALA A 14 0.61 3.09 10.30
C ALA A 14 -0.64 2.69 11.08
N PHE A 15 -1.12 1.49 10.86
CA PHE A 15 -2.21 0.93 11.63
C PHE A 15 -1.92 1.08 13.11
N GLN A 16 -2.72 1.90 13.78
CA GLN A 16 -2.77 1.95 15.23
C GLN A 16 -3.88 1.00 15.66
N TYR A 17 -3.49 -0.20 16.04
CA TYR A 17 -4.37 -1.09 16.77
C TYR A 17 -4.20 -0.78 18.26
N GLU A 18 -5.27 -0.37 18.93
CA GLU A 18 -5.31 -0.21 20.39
C GLU A 18 -5.99 -1.42 21.04
N PRO A 19 -5.25 -2.46 21.44
CA PRO A 19 -5.78 -3.39 22.43
C PRO A 19 -5.50 -2.81 23.80
N GLY A 20 -6.49 -2.12 24.38
CA GLY A 20 -6.33 -1.38 25.63
C GLY A 20 -5.49 -0.11 25.46
N ASP A 21 -4.59 0.18 26.40
CA ASP A 21 -3.75 1.39 26.41
C ASP A 21 -2.50 1.33 25.52
N ARG A 22 -2.38 0.33 24.62
CA ARG A 22 -1.20 0.14 23.77
C ARG A 22 -1.54 0.46 22.32
N THR A 23 -0.92 1.49 21.79
CA THR A 23 -0.92 1.78 20.36
C THR A 23 0.10 0.86 19.68
N VAL A 24 -0.37 0.01 18.78
CA VAL A 24 0.50 -0.82 17.94
C VAL A 24 0.59 -0.15 16.57
N HIS A 25 1.81 0.19 16.17
CA HIS A 25 2.08 0.73 14.84
C HIS A 25 2.45 -0.41 13.90
N GLU A 26 1.86 -0.40 12.71
CA GLU A 26 2.33 -1.24 11.62
C GLU A 26 3.77 -0.88 11.30
N THR A 27 4.65 -1.87 11.31
CA THR A 27 6.01 -1.69 10.83
C THR A 27 6.07 -1.87 9.31
N LEU A 28 7.13 -1.37 8.66
CA LEU A 28 7.38 -1.68 7.25
C LEU A 28 7.41 -3.20 7.01
N MET A 29 7.89 -3.98 7.99
CA MET A 29 7.93 -5.43 7.89
C MET A 29 6.53 -6.07 7.95
N ASP A 30 5.61 -5.52 8.76
CA ASP A 30 4.22 -5.99 8.82
C ASP A 30 3.52 -5.73 7.48
N HIS A 31 3.71 -4.52 6.92
CA HIS A 31 3.17 -4.17 5.61
C HIS A 31 3.71 -5.08 4.50
N VAL A 32 5.03 -5.09 4.31
CA VAL A 32 5.68 -5.91 3.26
C VAL A 32 5.42 -7.41 3.47
N GLY A 33 5.28 -7.87 4.72
CA GLY A 33 4.97 -9.26 5.04
C GLY A 33 3.54 -9.68 4.70
N THR A 34 2.59 -8.75 4.71
CA THR A 34 1.17 -9.01 4.36
C THR A 34 0.95 -9.10 2.85
N LEU A 35 1.68 -8.32 2.06
CA LEU A 35 1.48 -8.23 0.61
C LEU A 35 1.67 -9.56 -0.14
N PRO A 36 2.66 -10.42 0.16
CA PRO A 36 2.79 -11.74 -0.46
C PRO A 36 1.57 -12.63 -0.26
N ILE A 37 0.93 -12.57 0.90
CA ILE A 37 -0.28 -13.34 1.20
C ILE A 37 -1.42 -12.90 0.29
N LEU A 38 -1.66 -11.59 0.21
CA LEU A 38 -2.68 -11.02 -0.66
C LEU A 38 -2.37 -11.29 -2.14
N ALA A 39 -1.12 -11.13 -2.56
CA ALA A 39 -0.71 -11.40 -3.94
C ALA A 39 -0.95 -12.86 -4.33
N THR A 40 -0.61 -13.81 -3.46
CA THR A 40 -0.84 -15.23 -3.70
C THR A 40 -2.33 -15.54 -3.83
N TYR A 41 -3.16 -14.95 -2.99
CA TYR A 41 -4.60 -15.12 -3.05
C TYR A 41 -5.18 -14.51 -4.34
N PHE A 42 -4.83 -13.29 -4.68
CA PHE A 42 -5.37 -12.59 -5.85
C PHE A 42 -4.89 -13.15 -7.18
N HIS A 43 -3.70 -13.75 -7.21
CA HIS A 43 -3.15 -14.37 -8.42
C HIS A 43 -4.09 -15.42 -9.04
N GLY A 44 -4.84 -16.15 -8.21
CA GLY A 44 -5.83 -17.12 -8.69
C GLY A 44 -7.09 -16.53 -9.34
N HIS A 45 -7.28 -15.22 -9.25
CA HIS A 45 -8.47 -14.51 -9.73
C HIS A 45 -8.24 -13.62 -10.96
N VAL A 46 -6.98 -13.30 -11.28
CA VAL A 46 -6.65 -12.51 -12.47
C VAL A 46 -6.54 -13.41 -13.71
N THR A 47 -7.02 -12.91 -14.84
CA THR A 47 -6.95 -13.60 -16.14
C THR A 47 -5.76 -13.19 -16.98
N GLU A 48 -5.18 -12.06 -16.66
CA GLU A 48 -3.99 -11.52 -17.31
C GLU A 48 -2.77 -12.40 -16.96
N PRO A 49 -1.86 -12.65 -17.91
CA PRO A 49 -0.66 -13.43 -17.64
C PRO A 49 0.25 -12.66 -16.68
N VAL A 50 0.52 -13.25 -15.52
CA VAL A 50 1.33 -12.67 -14.43
C VAL A 50 2.23 -13.74 -13.84
N ASN A 51 3.51 -13.46 -13.75
CA ASN A 51 4.47 -14.32 -13.04
C ASN A 51 4.46 -13.96 -11.55
N LEU A 52 3.82 -14.81 -10.73
CA LEU A 52 3.73 -14.59 -9.27
C LEU A 52 5.11 -14.46 -8.62
N GLY A 53 6.10 -15.25 -9.03
CA GLY A 53 7.45 -15.16 -8.46
C GLY A 53 8.06 -13.77 -8.66
N ARG A 54 7.86 -13.16 -9.85
CA ARG A 54 8.29 -11.80 -10.11
C ARG A 54 7.51 -10.77 -9.29
N VAL A 55 6.18 -10.93 -9.17
CA VAL A 55 5.36 -10.07 -8.29
C VAL A 55 5.88 -10.07 -6.86
N LEU A 56 6.18 -11.25 -6.30
CA LEU A 56 6.69 -11.35 -4.93
C LEU A 56 8.05 -10.66 -4.76
N GLU A 57 8.93 -10.74 -5.78
CA GLU A 57 10.20 -10.01 -5.78
C GLU A 57 9.97 -8.49 -5.79
N LEU A 58 9.06 -8.00 -6.63
CA LEU A 58 8.71 -6.58 -6.71
C LEU A 58 8.18 -6.08 -5.35
N LEU A 59 7.24 -6.83 -4.75
CA LEU A 59 6.67 -6.49 -3.45
C LEU A 59 7.68 -6.54 -2.30
N ALA A 60 8.72 -7.37 -2.41
CA ALA A 60 9.76 -7.45 -1.38
C ALA A 60 10.67 -6.22 -1.34
N VAL A 61 10.79 -5.47 -2.45
CA VAL A 61 11.75 -4.37 -2.58
C VAL A 61 11.10 -2.99 -2.73
N HIS A 62 9.78 -2.91 -2.97
CA HIS A 62 9.12 -1.68 -3.43
C HIS A 62 9.24 -0.50 -2.47
N ASP A 63 9.19 -0.73 -1.16
CA ASP A 63 9.22 0.30 -0.11
C ASP A 63 10.56 0.38 0.64
N ILE A 64 11.62 -0.25 0.11
CA ILE A 64 12.90 -0.29 0.83
C ILE A 64 13.50 1.10 1.07
N GLY A 65 13.19 2.06 0.20
CA GLY A 65 13.61 3.45 0.36
C GLY A 65 13.01 4.13 1.59
N GLU A 66 11.82 3.70 2.01
CA GLU A 66 11.12 4.23 3.18
C GLU A 66 11.85 3.96 4.50
N ILE A 67 12.78 3.00 4.53
CA ILE A 67 13.66 2.77 5.70
C ILE A 67 14.41 4.06 6.07
N VAL A 68 14.77 4.87 5.07
CA VAL A 68 15.54 6.10 5.26
C VAL A 68 14.64 7.33 5.31
N VAL A 69 13.75 7.47 4.34
CA VAL A 69 12.94 8.68 4.21
C VAL A 69 11.68 8.67 5.08
N GLY A 70 11.24 7.48 5.50
CA GLY A 70 9.95 7.27 6.14
C GLY A 70 8.83 7.16 5.12
N ASP A 71 7.71 6.58 5.53
CA ASP A 71 6.51 6.47 4.70
C ASP A 71 5.72 7.78 4.78
N GLU A 72 5.40 8.34 3.63
CA GLU A 72 4.51 9.49 3.49
C GLU A 72 3.16 9.04 2.92
N SER A 73 2.09 9.59 3.48
CA SER A 73 0.74 9.26 3.01
C SER A 73 0.58 9.57 1.52
N THR A 74 -0.03 8.66 0.78
CA THR A 74 -0.40 8.85 -0.64
C THR A 74 -1.18 10.16 -0.88
N PHE A 75 -1.88 10.68 0.14
CA PHE A 75 -2.68 11.90 0.05
C PHE A 75 -1.87 13.19 0.24
N THR A 76 -0.66 13.10 0.79
CA THR A 76 0.18 14.26 1.14
C THR A 76 1.55 14.24 0.48
N LYS A 77 1.92 13.12 -0.16
CA LYS A 77 3.24 12.93 -0.80
C LYS A 77 3.47 13.96 -1.90
N LYS A 78 4.62 14.65 -1.85
CA LYS A 78 5.05 15.60 -2.87
C LYS A 78 5.77 14.90 -4.01
N GLU A 79 5.83 15.55 -5.19
CA GLU A 79 6.44 14.96 -6.39
C GLU A 79 7.93 14.63 -6.21
N ASP A 80 8.69 15.48 -5.50
CA ASP A 80 10.13 15.32 -5.27
C ASP A 80 10.47 14.21 -4.25
N GLU A 81 9.54 13.84 -3.40
CA GLU A 81 9.77 12.79 -2.38
C GLU A 81 9.96 11.41 -3.00
N GLY A 82 9.31 11.12 -4.13
CA GLY A 82 9.50 9.88 -4.87
C GLY A 82 10.92 9.69 -5.42
N ASP A 83 11.55 10.78 -5.86
CA ASP A 83 12.91 10.76 -6.39
C ASP A 83 13.95 10.54 -5.26
N ILE A 84 13.71 11.13 -4.09
CA ILE A 84 14.58 10.94 -2.92
C ILE A 84 14.46 9.49 -2.42
N GLU A 85 13.24 8.97 -2.29
CA GLU A 85 12.99 7.58 -1.92
C GLU A 85 13.68 6.61 -2.87
N GLN A 86 13.56 6.81 -4.19
CA GLN A 86 14.21 5.96 -5.20
C GLN A 86 15.73 5.99 -5.04
N LYS A 87 16.32 7.17 -4.87
CA LYS A 87 17.77 7.33 -4.68
C LYS A 87 18.27 6.58 -3.44
N GLU A 88 17.54 6.66 -2.34
CA GLU A 88 17.90 5.94 -1.11
C GLU A 88 17.69 4.42 -1.26
N ALA A 89 16.61 3.99 -1.91
CA ALA A 89 16.37 2.57 -2.21
C ALA A 89 17.53 1.95 -3.01
N LEU A 90 17.98 2.60 -4.07
CA LEU A 90 19.08 2.11 -4.91
C LEU A 90 20.44 2.07 -4.19
N LYS A 91 20.64 2.83 -3.12
CA LYS A 91 21.84 2.72 -2.27
C LYS A 91 21.80 1.52 -1.34
N ILE A 92 20.61 1.15 -0.86
CA ILE A 92 20.42 0.06 0.11
C ILE A 92 20.40 -1.30 -0.61
N LEU A 93 19.72 -1.36 -1.77
CA LEU A 93 19.56 -2.58 -2.53
C LEU A 93 20.88 -3.01 -3.17
N ASN A 94 21.13 -4.32 -3.17
CA ASN A 94 22.14 -4.90 -4.03
C ASN A 94 21.77 -4.64 -5.51
N GLU A 95 22.76 -4.31 -6.36
CA GLU A 95 22.55 -3.96 -7.78
C GLU A 95 21.70 -4.96 -8.55
N LYS A 96 21.79 -6.25 -8.23
CA LYS A 96 20.97 -7.31 -8.87
C LYS A 96 19.45 -7.12 -8.66
N HIS A 97 19.03 -6.36 -7.66
CA HIS A 97 17.63 -6.08 -7.36
C HIS A 97 17.15 -4.69 -7.82
N HIS A 98 18.06 -3.85 -8.37
CA HIS A 98 17.71 -2.54 -8.90
C HIS A 98 16.64 -2.64 -9.98
N ALA A 99 16.77 -3.63 -10.88
CA ALA A 99 15.80 -3.85 -11.96
C ALA A 99 14.39 -4.14 -11.43
N ALA A 100 14.27 -4.90 -10.33
CA ALA A 100 12.97 -5.17 -9.71
C ALA A 100 12.36 -3.89 -9.12
N TYR A 101 13.14 -3.12 -8.39
CA TYR A 101 12.68 -1.84 -7.83
C TYR A 101 12.21 -0.86 -8.92
N LEU A 102 13.03 -0.69 -9.97
CA LEU A 102 12.71 0.21 -11.07
C LEU A 102 11.48 -0.25 -11.85
N GLU A 103 11.32 -1.55 -12.09
CA GLU A 103 10.13 -2.11 -12.74
C GLU A 103 8.85 -1.80 -11.95
N PHE A 104 8.89 -1.93 -10.61
CA PHE A 104 7.75 -1.56 -9.78
C PHE A 104 7.42 -0.07 -9.90
N LYS A 105 8.45 0.81 -9.89
CA LYS A 105 8.25 2.26 -10.03
C LYS A 105 7.71 2.64 -11.41
N GLU A 106 8.21 2.01 -12.49
CA GLU A 106 7.73 2.26 -13.85
C GLU A 106 6.30 1.79 -14.10
N ASN A 107 5.86 0.75 -13.40
CA ASN A 107 4.48 0.24 -13.46
C ASN A 107 3.99 -0.12 -14.88
N LYS A 108 4.87 -0.66 -15.73
CA LYS A 108 4.55 -0.98 -17.13
C LYS A 108 4.17 -2.44 -17.37
N THR A 109 4.87 -3.37 -16.71
CA THR A 109 4.62 -4.82 -16.84
C THR A 109 3.34 -5.24 -16.11
N ASN A 110 2.78 -6.39 -16.46
CA ASN A 110 1.62 -6.93 -15.73
C ASN A 110 1.99 -7.25 -14.28
N GLU A 111 3.20 -7.72 -14.04
CA GLU A 111 3.74 -8.00 -12.71
C GLU A 111 3.81 -6.72 -11.86
N ALA A 112 4.32 -5.63 -12.42
CA ALA A 112 4.38 -4.35 -11.73
C ALA A 112 2.99 -3.78 -11.44
N LYS A 113 2.08 -3.83 -12.42
CA LYS A 113 0.68 -3.41 -12.24
C LYS A 113 -0.03 -4.25 -11.17
N PHE A 114 0.19 -5.57 -11.18
CA PHE A 114 -0.34 -6.48 -10.17
C PHE A 114 0.20 -6.13 -8.78
N ALA A 115 1.52 -6.03 -8.63
CA ALA A 115 2.17 -5.67 -7.38
C ALA A 115 1.67 -4.31 -6.85
N LYS A 116 1.56 -3.30 -7.74
CA LYS A 116 1.03 -1.98 -7.41
C LYS A 116 -0.42 -2.02 -6.96
N SER A 117 -1.26 -2.85 -7.62
CA SER A 117 -2.66 -3.02 -7.22
C SER A 117 -2.77 -3.63 -5.82
N VAL A 118 -1.97 -4.66 -5.53
CA VAL A 118 -1.93 -5.29 -4.20
C VAL A 118 -1.48 -4.30 -3.12
N ASP A 119 -0.40 -3.57 -3.36
CA ASP A 119 0.11 -2.52 -2.46
C ASP A 119 -0.98 -1.48 -2.15
N LYS A 120 -1.65 -0.96 -3.18
CA LYS A 120 -2.68 0.08 -3.01
C LYS A 120 -3.96 -0.42 -2.35
N ILE A 121 -4.36 -1.68 -2.57
CA ILE A 121 -5.58 -2.27 -2.00
C ILE A 121 -5.39 -2.73 -0.55
N ALA A 122 -4.19 -3.14 -0.15
CA ALA A 122 -3.94 -3.71 1.17
C ALA A 122 -4.45 -2.83 2.33
N PRO A 123 -4.17 -1.52 2.37
CA PRO A 123 -4.71 -0.65 3.42
C PRO A 123 -6.24 -0.59 3.44
N ASP A 124 -6.88 -0.61 2.27
CA ASP A 124 -8.35 -0.51 2.18
C ASP A 124 -9.03 -1.79 2.67
N ILE A 125 -8.40 -2.95 2.44
CA ILE A 125 -8.86 -4.24 3.01
C ILE A 125 -8.81 -4.16 4.53
N LEU A 126 -7.72 -3.68 5.09
CA LEU A 126 -7.56 -3.53 6.53
C LEU A 126 -8.57 -2.54 7.10
N ASP A 127 -8.85 -1.44 6.41
CA ASP A 127 -9.87 -0.46 6.81
C ASP A 127 -11.26 -1.08 6.89
N VAL A 128 -11.62 -1.94 5.94
CA VAL A 128 -12.92 -2.65 5.94
C VAL A 128 -13.00 -3.71 7.03
N LEU A 129 -11.87 -4.32 7.42
CA LEU A 129 -11.80 -5.37 8.44
C LEU A 129 -11.62 -4.82 9.87
N THR A 130 -11.27 -3.55 10.00
CA THR A 130 -11.03 -2.91 11.29
C THR A 130 -12.32 -2.25 11.78
N ASP A 131 -12.43 -2.08 13.11
CA ASP A 131 -13.53 -1.34 13.73
C ASP A 131 -13.64 0.08 13.15
N ILE A 132 -14.89 0.49 12.85
CA ILE A 132 -15.16 1.77 12.19
C ILE A 132 -14.62 2.97 12.97
N ASP A 133 -14.69 2.93 14.30
CA ASP A 133 -14.24 4.04 15.14
C ASP A 133 -12.71 4.18 15.08
N ILE A 134 -12.00 3.07 15.01
CA ILE A 134 -10.54 3.03 14.86
C ILE A 134 -10.16 3.55 13.48
N THR A 135 -10.79 3.03 12.44
CA THR A 135 -10.58 3.46 11.05
C THR A 135 -10.89 4.96 10.88
N ALA A 136 -12.01 5.43 11.43
CA ALA A 136 -12.41 6.83 11.36
C ALA A 136 -11.40 7.76 12.06
N LYS A 137 -10.93 7.40 13.26
CA LYS A 137 -9.91 8.17 13.98
C LYS A 137 -8.61 8.25 13.19
N ARG A 138 -8.17 7.13 12.63
CA ARG A 138 -6.97 7.05 11.80
C ARG A 138 -7.08 7.96 10.57
N LEU A 139 -8.10 7.77 9.75
CA LEU A 139 -8.28 8.52 8.51
C LEU A 139 -8.47 10.02 8.73
N LYS A 140 -9.18 10.41 9.79
CA LYS A 140 -9.31 11.82 10.19
C LYS A 140 -7.96 12.43 10.55
N HIS A 141 -7.13 11.70 11.29
CA HIS A 141 -5.82 12.19 11.72
C HIS A 141 -4.86 12.39 10.54
N PHE A 142 -4.86 11.47 9.57
CA PHE A 142 -3.85 11.42 8.53
C PHE A 142 -4.20 12.14 7.23
N ALA A 143 -5.47 12.16 6.88
CA ALA A 143 -5.89 12.74 5.61
C ALA A 143 -6.41 14.19 5.74
N ASN A 144 -6.69 14.64 6.96
CA ASN A 144 -7.40 15.92 7.22
C ASN A 144 -8.65 16.08 6.32
N ILE A 145 -9.30 14.96 5.98
CA ILE A 145 -10.44 14.88 5.09
C ILE A 145 -11.68 14.57 5.95
N GLU A 146 -12.81 15.18 5.64
CA GLU A 146 -14.07 14.79 6.26
C GLU A 146 -14.37 13.32 5.96
N LEU A 147 -14.77 12.54 6.97
CA LEU A 147 -14.97 11.09 6.87
C LEU A 147 -15.83 10.68 5.68
N LYS A 148 -16.93 11.40 5.42
CA LYS A 148 -17.83 11.16 4.29
C LYS A 148 -17.17 11.27 2.91
N ASN A 149 -16.04 11.98 2.83
CA ASN A 149 -15.30 12.20 1.57
C ASN A 149 -14.18 11.18 1.36
N ILE A 150 -13.82 10.40 2.38
CA ILE A 150 -12.72 9.44 2.35
C ILE A 150 -12.90 8.41 1.23
N PRO A 151 -14.06 7.73 1.07
CA PRO A 151 -14.23 6.75 0.01
C PRO A 151 -14.01 7.34 -1.39
N ASN A 152 -14.50 8.56 -1.63
CA ASN A 152 -14.33 9.24 -2.91
C ASN A 152 -12.86 9.62 -3.15
N THR A 153 -12.15 10.01 -2.10
CA THR A 153 -10.72 10.32 -2.18
C THR A 153 -9.90 9.07 -2.49
N ILE A 154 -10.15 7.96 -1.77
CA ILE A 154 -9.51 6.67 -2.04
C ILE A 154 -9.78 6.23 -3.48
N GLU A 155 -11.03 6.27 -3.93
CA GLU A 155 -11.41 5.92 -5.29
C GLU A 155 -10.65 6.74 -6.33
N LYS A 156 -10.61 8.06 -6.16
CA LYS A 156 -9.89 8.97 -7.07
C LYS A 156 -8.41 8.62 -7.21
N PHE A 157 -7.73 8.35 -6.11
CA PHE A 157 -6.28 8.11 -6.11
C PHE A 157 -5.90 6.67 -6.51
N LYS A 158 -6.73 5.67 -6.17
CA LYS A 158 -6.38 4.27 -6.34
C LYS A 158 -6.99 3.60 -7.56
N SER A 159 -8.19 4.02 -8.02
CA SER A 159 -8.85 3.43 -9.20
C SER A 159 -7.99 3.39 -10.45
N PRO A 160 -7.14 4.39 -10.76
CA PRO A 160 -6.28 4.31 -11.94
C PRO A 160 -5.35 3.09 -11.93
N HIS A 161 -4.90 2.64 -10.77
CA HIS A 161 -4.05 1.46 -10.62
C HIS A 161 -4.77 0.13 -10.83
N MET A 162 -6.11 0.13 -10.83
CA MET A 162 -6.94 -1.07 -10.92
C MET A 162 -7.44 -1.35 -12.35
N GLN A 163 -7.32 -0.37 -13.27
CA GLN A 163 -7.97 -0.44 -14.59
C GLN A 163 -7.40 -1.51 -15.52
N TRP A 164 -6.21 -1.99 -15.29
CA TRP A 164 -5.52 -2.97 -16.12
C TRP A 164 -6.10 -4.38 -16.01
N SER A 165 -6.82 -4.70 -14.95
CA SER A 165 -7.43 -6.02 -14.70
C SER A 165 -8.90 -5.89 -14.31
N THR A 166 -9.74 -6.74 -14.89
CA THR A 166 -11.17 -6.81 -14.56
C THR A 166 -11.37 -7.16 -13.09
N PHE A 167 -10.62 -8.15 -12.60
CA PHE A 167 -10.68 -8.56 -11.19
C PHE A 167 -10.40 -7.39 -10.24
N PHE A 168 -9.27 -6.69 -10.41
CA PHE A 168 -8.90 -5.60 -9.51
C PHE A 168 -9.87 -4.43 -9.56
N ARG A 169 -10.39 -4.10 -10.74
CA ARG A 169 -11.40 -3.05 -10.90
C ARG A 169 -12.68 -3.37 -10.12
N GLU A 170 -13.19 -4.59 -10.26
CA GLU A 170 -14.43 -5.03 -9.59
C GLU A 170 -14.22 -5.17 -8.08
N PHE A 171 -13.11 -5.78 -7.66
CA PHE A 171 -12.76 -5.93 -6.24
C PHE A 171 -12.63 -4.57 -5.55
N HIS A 172 -11.92 -3.62 -6.16
CA HIS A 172 -11.78 -2.27 -5.62
C HIS A 172 -13.13 -1.54 -5.55
N ALA A 173 -13.98 -1.66 -6.56
CA ALA A 173 -15.32 -1.07 -6.54
C ALA A 173 -16.17 -1.59 -5.35
N GLU A 174 -16.10 -2.89 -5.05
CA GLU A 174 -16.80 -3.46 -3.88
C GLU A 174 -16.19 -2.97 -2.55
N LEU A 175 -14.86 -2.80 -2.45
CA LEU A 175 -14.22 -2.19 -1.28
C LEU A 175 -14.71 -0.76 -1.06
N ILE A 176 -14.72 0.06 -2.10
CA ILE A 176 -15.21 1.45 -2.03
C ILE A 176 -16.67 1.49 -1.60
N LYS A 177 -17.51 0.60 -2.11
CA LYS A 177 -18.91 0.49 -1.70
C LYS A 177 -19.05 0.15 -0.21
N LYS A 178 -18.24 -0.78 0.30
CA LYS A 178 -18.21 -1.12 1.73
C LYS A 178 -17.76 0.07 2.58
N LEU A 179 -16.67 0.74 2.18
CA LEU A 179 -16.19 1.94 2.88
C LEU A 179 -17.26 3.05 2.91
N ARG A 180 -17.97 3.27 1.80
CA ARG A 180 -19.11 4.21 1.78
C ARG A 180 -20.19 3.85 2.80
N GLY A 181 -20.51 2.56 2.93
CA GLY A 181 -21.48 2.09 3.92
C GLY A 181 -21.02 2.24 5.37
N MET A 182 -19.70 2.31 5.61
CA MET A 182 -19.15 2.51 6.97
C MET A 182 -19.21 3.97 7.43
N PHE A 183 -19.22 4.93 6.51
CA PHE A 183 -19.13 6.37 6.81
C PHE A 183 -20.44 7.15 6.55
N VAL A 184 -21.57 6.45 6.52
CA VAL A 184 -22.91 7.06 6.39
C VAL A 184 -23.48 7.42 7.74
#